data_2178a71b59cb3910d1cb21621202d61d
#
_entry.id   2178a71b59cb3910d1cb21621202d61d
#
_cell.length_a   1.000
_cell.length_b   1.000
_cell.length_c   1.000
_cell.angle_alpha   90.00
_cell.angle_beta   90.00
_cell.angle_gamma   90.00
#
_symmetry.space_group_name_H-M   'P 1'
#
loop_
_entity.id
_entity.type
_entity.pdbx_description
1 polymer ?
#
loop_
_entity_poly.entity_id
_entity_poly.type
_entity_poly.pdbx_seq_one_letter_code
_entity_poly.pdbx_strand_id
1 'polypeptide(L)'
;MYARLLDGKSAVITGSGSGVGKQAALLFAEHGARVVCADVREDWNEETAAQIRAAGGEAEAVRCDVTRRADVDAAVARAVSAFGRLDVIFNNAGVASPMTPEGGMKSFVEASDEDIDRLLAINVKGVLYGCQAAIVQFRKQGGGGVIVNTASVAGMFGWGGALYGATKGAIVNLARRLAVELGPENIRVNNVCPGSMVTNFGIGGLGVELPQAALDGMAKLQPLGRIIEPREPAQVALFLASDLALNITGINVPVDGGVMAGK
;
A
#
# COMPACT_ATOMS: atom_id res chain seq x y z
N MET A 1 -17.53 21.29 -1.32
CA MET A 1 -17.26 20.10 -0.47
C MET A 1 -17.32 18.88 -1.39
N TYR A 2 -16.22 18.19 -1.60
CA TYR A 2 -16.23 16.97 -2.42
C TYR A 2 -17.11 15.92 -1.75
N ALA A 3 -17.94 15.21 -2.54
CA ALA A 3 -18.74 14.10 -2.04
C ALA A 3 -17.85 13.08 -1.31
N ARG A 4 -18.41 12.38 -0.31
CA ARG A 4 -17.71 11.28 0.39
C ARG A 4 -17.50 10.14 -0.61
N LEU A 5 -16.28 9.98 -1.10
CA LEU A 5 -15.95 9.07 -2.22
C LEU A 5 -16.10 7.59 -1.90
N LEU A 6 -16.06 7.23 -0.61
CA LEU A 6 -16.18 5.84 -0.12
C LEU A 6 -17.33 5.68 0.89
N ASP A 7 -18.38 6.52 0.77
CA ASP A 7 -19.49 6.50 1.73
C ASP A 7 -20.12 5.10 1.85
N GLY A 8 -20.16 4.57 3.08
CA GLY A 8 -20.69 3.26 3.38
C GLY A 8 -19.84 2.07 2.92
N LYS A 9 -18.71 2.28 2.24
CA LYS A 9 -17.79 1.22 1.85
C LYS A 9 -17.01 0.70 3.06
N SER A 10 -16.62 -0.58 2.99
CA SER A 10 -15.75 -1.22 3.97
C SER A 10 -14.38 -1.51 3.35
N ALA A 11 -13.32 -1.10 4.03
CA ALA A 11 -11.95 -1.22 3.52
C ALA A 11 -11.02 -1.93 4.51
N VAL A 12 -10.15 -2.80 4.01
CA VAL A 12 -8.99 -3.35 4.74
C VAL A 12 -7.73 -2.68 4.21
N ILE A 13 -6.88 -2.17 5.08
CA ILE A 13 -5.60 -1.54 4.71
C ILE A 13 -4.48 -2.21 5.47
N THR A 14 -3.53 -2.83 4.77
CA THR A 14 -2.36 -3.43 5.40
C THR A 14 -1.20 -2.43 5.52
N GLY A 15 -0.40 -2.53 6.59
CA GLY A 15 0.64 -1.55 6.88
C GLY A 15 0.06 -0.19 7.29
N SER A 16 -1.07 -0.19 7.98
CA SER A 16 -1.84 1.00 8.36
C SER A 16 -1.30 1.75 9.58
N GLY A 17 -0.28 1.22 10.24
CA GLY A 17 0.33 1.88 11.41
C GLY A 17 1.18 3.10 11.08
N SER A 18 1.68 3.23 9.84
CA SER A 18 2.56 4.34 9.47
C SER A 18 2.50 4.70 7.98
N GLY A 19 3.18 5.78 7.59
CA GLY A 19 3.42 6.17 6.20
C GLY A 19 2.14 6.26 5.36
N VAL A 20 2.21 5.71 4.15
CA VAL A 20 1.10 5.73 3.17
C VAL A 20 -0.13 4.99 3.70
N GLY A 21 0.06 3.86 4.38
CA GLY A 21 -1.05 3.06 4.94
C GLY A 21 -1.83 3.83 6.01
N LYS A 22 -1.15 4.50 6.94
CA LYS A 22 -1.78 5.38 7.94
C LYS A 22 -2.54 6.51 7.26
N GLN A 23 -1.92 7.21 6.31
CA GLN A 23 -2.58 8.29 5.58
C GLN A 23 -3.79 7.81 4.77
N ALA A 24 -3.70 6.63 4.17
CA ALA A 24 -4.83 6.03 3.46
C ALA A 24 -5.97 5.66 4.41
N ALA A 25 -5.68 5.09 5.58
CA ALA A 25 -6.69 4.74 6.58
C ALA A 25 -7.47 5.98 7.05
N LEU A 26 -6.76 7.05 7.40
CA LEU A 26 -7.35 8.32 7.80
C LEU A 26 -8.18 8.93 6.66
N LEU A 27 -7.62 8.97 5.45
CA LEU A 27 -8.25 9.59 4.29
C LEU A 27 -9.50 8.80 3.82
N PHE A 28 -9.44 7.46 3.83
CA PHE A 28 -10.59 6.63 3.48
C PHE A 28 -11.75 6.85 4.46
N ALA A 29 -11.44 6.95 5.76
CA ALA A 29 -12.43 7.27 6.79
C ALA A 29 -13.00 8.69 6.64
N GLU A 30 -12.17 9.71 6.34
CA GLU A 30 -12.61 11.09 6.00
C GLU A 30 -13.63 11.07 4.85
N HIS A 31 -13.47 10.13 3.90
CA HIS A 31 -14.36 9.95 2.75
C HIS A 31 -15.47 8.91 2.98
N GLY A 32 -15.72 8.53 4.23
CA GLY A 32 -16.88 7.75 4.64
C GLY A 32 -16.71 6.24 4.62
N ALA A 33 -15.50 5.72 4.43
CA ALA A 33 -15.25 4.30 4.58
C ALA A 33 -15.22 3.89 6.06
N ARG A 34 -15.64 2.64 6.31
CA ARG A 34 -15.38 1.91 7.57
C ARG A 34 -14.09 1.12 7.35
N VAL A 35 -13.11 1.30 8.23
CA VAL A 35 -11.73 0.87 7.96
C VAL A 35 -11.28 -0.21 8.95
N VAL A 36 -10.77 -1.33 8.44
CA VAL A 36 -9.94 -2.25 9.21
C VAL A 36 -8.48 -1.85 8.99
N CYS A 37 -7.88 -1.32 10.03
CA CYS A 37 -6.46 -1.06 10.11
C CYS A 37 -5.75 -2.37 10.44
N ALA A 38 -4.84 -2.83 9.57
CA ALA A 38 -4.12 -4.10 9.71
C ALA A 38 -2.60 -3.85 9.67
N ASP A 39 -1.91 -4.10 10.77
CA ASP A 39 -0.46 -3.90 10.88
C ASP A 39 0.16 -4.94 11.83
N VAL A 40 1.44 -5.22 11.66
CA VAL A 40 2.20 -6.07 12.59
C VAL A 40 2.51 -5.33 13.90
N ARG A 41 2.57 -4.00 13.88
CA ARG A 41 2.76 -3.10 15.02
C ARG A 41 1.40 -2.72 15.62
N GLU A 42 1.01 -3.45 16.65
CA GLU A 42 -0.30 -3.28 17.30
C GLU A 42 -0.49 -1.86 17.87
N ASP A 43 0.55 -1.32 18.50
CA ASP A 43 0.58 0.02 19.10
C ASP A 43 0.28 1.13 18.08
N TRP A 44 0.97 1.11 16.95
CA TRP A 44 0.78 2.10 15.88
C TRP A 44 -0.55 1.93 15.16
N ASN A 45 -0.95 0.70 15.01
CA ASN A 45 -2.18 0.35 14.34
C ASN A 45 -3.40 0.82 15.14
N GLU A 46 -3.39 0.58 16.46
CA GLU A 46 -4.43 1.07 17.36
C GLU A 46 -4.46 2.61 17.42
N GLU A 47 -3.29 3.27 17.42
CA GLU A 47 -3.23 4.74 17.34
C GLU A 47 -3.93 5.27 16.07
N THR A 48 -3.71 4.64 14.92
CA THR A 48 -4.37 5.03 13.66
C THR A 48 -5.87 4.84 13.74
N ALA A 49 -6.34 3.69 14.23
CA ALA A 49 -7.77 3.40 14.39
C ALA A 49 -8.43 4.35 15.43
N ALA A 50 -7.74 4.67 16.51
CA ALA A 50 -8.20 5.62 17.52
C ALA A 50 -8.35 7.04 16.94
N GLN A 51 -7.43 7.49 16.09
CA GLN A 51 -7.55 8.78 15.39
C GLN A 51 -8.79 8.83 14.50
N ILE A 52 -9.09 7.73 13.77
CA ILE A 52 -10.29 7.65 12.93
C ILE A 52 -11.55 7.74 13.81
N ARG A 53 -11.62 6.97 14.90
CA ARG A 53 -12.78 6.99 15.81
C ARG A 53 -12.96 8.34 16.48
N ALA A 54 -11.88 9.00 16.89
CA ALA A 54 -11.91 10.34 17.48
C ALA A 54 -12.42 11.40 16.50
N ALA A 55 -12.20 11.22 15.18
CA ALA A 55 -12.75 12.06 14.13
C ALA A 55 -14.19 11.71 13.73
N GLY A 56 -14.84 10.75 14.44
CA GLY A 56 -16.23 10.33 14.19
C GLY A 56 -16.38 9.26 13.09
N GLY A 57 -15.28 8.68 12.61
CA GLY A 57 -15.29 7.55 11.67
C GLY A 57 -15.39 6.20 12.38
N GLU A 58 -15.55 5.13 11.61
CA GLU A 58 -15.59 3.76 12.10
C GLU A 58 -14.29 3.04 11.73
N ALA A 59 -13.57 2.51 12.73
CA ALA A 59 -12.35 1.78 12.51
C ALA A 59 -12.13 0.66 13.53
N GLU A 60 -11.59 -0.44 13.03
CA GLU A 60 -11.11 -1.60 13.78
C GLU A 60 -9.60 -1.74 13.61
N ALA A 61 -8.89 -2.11 14.67
CA ALA A 61 -7.47 -2.44 14.59
C ALA A 61 -7.29 -3.95 14.71
N VAL A 62 -6.47 -4.53 13.82
CA VAL A 62 -6.17 -5.96 13.79
C VAL A 62 -4.65 -6.15 13.64
N ARG A 63 -4.04 -6.91 14.54
CA ARG A 63 -2.66 -7.35 14.31
C ARG A 63 -2.61 -8.25 13.08
N CYS A 64 -1.77 -7.92 12.12
CA CYS A 64 -1.65 -8.64 10.86
C CYS A 64 -0.20 -8.69 10.40
N ASP A 65 0.41 -9.87 10.48
CA ASP A 65 1.65 -10.18 9.79
C ASP A 65 1.29 -10.69 8.40
N VAL A 66 1.53 -9.88 7.37
CA VAL A 66 1.18 -10.22 5.98
C VAL A 66 1.93 -11.44 5.43
N THR A 67 3.00 -11.89 6.09
CA THR A 67 3.69 -13.13 5.74
C THR A 67 2.90 -14.38 6.14
N ARG A 68 1.89 -14.21 7.00
CA ARG A 68 1.02 -15.28 7.51
C ARG A 68 -0.35 -15.19 6.87
N ARG A 69 -0.67 -16.16 6.04
CA ARG A 69 -1.96 -16.22 5.34
C ARG A 69 -3.16 -16.07 6.30
N ALA A 70 -3.09 -16.75 7.45
CA ALA A 70 -4.17 -16.73 8.44
C ALA A 70 -4.45 -15.33 9.01
N ASP A 71 -3.40 -14.50 9.20
CA ASP A 71 -3.57 -13.14 9.72
C ASP A 71 -4.27 -12.25 8.68
N VAL A 72 -3.93 -12.43 7.40
CA VAL A 72 -4.57 -11.69 6.29
C VAL A 72 -6.04 -12.09 6.13
N ASP A 73 -6.32 -13.39 6.18
CA ASP A 73 -7.69 -13.91 6.14
C ASP A 73 -8.51 -13.39 7.34
N ALA A 74 -7.91 -13.29 8.55
CA ALA A 74 -8.53 -12.73 9.74
C ALA A 74 -8.84 -11.24 9.60
N ALA A 75 -7.96 -10.45 8.96
CA ALA A 75 -8.23 -9.02 8.70
C ALA A 75 -9.43 -8.82 7.77
N VAL A 76 -9.55 -9.64 6.71
CA VAL A 76 -10.72 -9.64 5.82
C VAL A 76 -11.98 -10.10 6.56
N ALA A 77 -11.89 -11.16 7.37
CA ALA A 77 -13.01 -11.64 8.19
C ALA A 77 -13.47 -10.57 9.20
N ARG A 78 -12.55 -9.78 9.74
CA ARG A 78 -12.90 -8.66 10.64
C ARG A 78 -13.74 -7.60 9.93
N ALA A 79 -13.40 -7.24 8.69
CA ALA A 79 -14.20 -6.30 7.90
C ALA A 79 -15.64 -6.83 7.71
N VAL A 80 -15.77 -8.11 7.42
CA VAL A 80 -17.10 -8.74 7.26
C VAL A 80 -17.87 -8.79 8.57
N SER A 81 -17.23 -9.18 9.68
CA SER A 81 -17.90 -9.29 10.98
C SER A 81 -18.28 -7.95 11.57
N ALA A 82 -17.45 -6.91 11.39
CA ALA A 82 -17.70 -5.58 11.94
C ALA A 82 -18.62 -4.74 11.04
N PHE A 83 -18.47 -4.86 9.72
CA PHE A 83 -19.09 -3.95 8.76
C PHE A 83 -20.03 -4.64 7.76
N GLY A 84 -20.17 -5.96 7.83
CA GLY A 84 -21.09 -6.76 7.01
C GLY A 84 -20.54 -7.16 5.64
N ARG A 85 -19.46 -6.53 5.15
CA ARG A 85 -18.89 -6.77 3.80
C ARG A 85 -17.45 -6.29 3.69
N LEU A 86 -16.81 -6.63 2.57
CA LEU A 86 -15.57 -6.01 2.12
C LEU A 86 -15.82 -5.36 0.75
N ASP A 87 -15.46 -4.10 0.57
CA ASP A 87 -15.53 -3.41 -0.74
C ASP A 87 -14.15 -3.13 -1.31
N VAL A 88 -13.18 -2.82 -0.45
CA VAL A 88 -11.83 -2.42 -0.86
C VAL A 88 -10.78 -3.14 -0.03
N ILE A 89 -9.74 -3.65 -0.68
CA ILE A 89 -8.49 -3.97 0.02
C ILE A 89 -7.35 -3.11 -0.54
N PHE A 90 -6.59 -2.47 0.36
CA PHE A 90 -5.35 -1.79 0.02
C PHE A 90 -4.16 -2.56 0.59
N ASN A 91 -3.51 -3.35 -0.28
CA ASN A 91 -2.30 -4.09 0.04
C ASN A 91 -1.11 -3.13 0.03
N ASN A 92 -0.83 -2.51 1.16
CA ASN A 92 0.19 -1.48 1.26
C ASN A 92 1.40 -1.92 2.09
N ALA A 93 1.27 -2.88 3.00
CA ALA A 93 2.39 -3.38 3.79
C ALA A 93 3.60 -3.76 2.92
N GLY A 94 4.78 -3.33 3.34
CA GLY A 94 6.00 -3.60 2.60
C GLY A 94 7.25 -3.21 3.38
N VAL A 95 8.40 -3.60 2.87
CA VAL A 95 9.73 -3.24 3.41
C VAL A 95 10.67 -2.83 2.29
N ALA A 96 11.62 -1.97 2.61
CA ALA A 96 12.62 -1.45 1.68
C ALA A 96 13.75 -2.44 1.41
N SER A 97 14.65 -2.06 0.50
CA SER A 97 15.91 -2.78 0.24
C SER A 97 16.70 -3.01 1.53
N PRO A 98 17.40 -4.14 1.64
CA PRO A 98 18.28 -4.37 2.77
C PRO A 98 19.42 -3.35 2.79
N MET A 99 19.82 -2.94 4.01
CA MET A 99 20.83 -1.92 4.23
C MET A 99 22.11 -2.56 4.78
N THR A 100 23.26 -1.96 4.47
CA THR A 100 24.52 -2.27 5.14
C THR A 100 24.56 -1.63 6.53
N PRO A 101 25.45 -2.09 7.44
CA PRO A 101 25.60 -1.46 8.75
C PRO A 101 25.96 0.04 8.69
N GLU A 102 26.63 0.48 7.62
CA GLU A 102 27.03 1.86 7.39
C GLU A 102 25.90 2.73 6.80
N GLY A 103 24.71 2.16 6.59
CA GLY A 103 23.52 2.87 6.12
C GLY A 103 23.37 2.98 4.59
N GLY A 104 24.20 2.28 3.82
CA GLY A 104 24.04 2.12 2.38
C GLY A 104 23.08 0.99 1.99
N MET A 105 22.56 0.99 0.78
CA MET A 105 21.84 -0.19 0.27
C MET A 105 22.83 -1.30 -0.05
N LYS A 106 22.54 -2.54 0.38
CA LYS A 106 23.29 -3.70 -0.04
C LYS A 106 23.24 -3.84 -1.57
N SER A 107 24.37 -4.15 -2.19
CA SER A 107 24.39 -4.57 -3.60
C SER A 107 23.67 -5.92 -3.75
N PHE A 108 23.37 -6.29 -4.98
CA PHE A 108 22.63 -7.54 -5.25
C PHE A 108 23.37 -8.78 -4.75
N VAL A 109 24.70 -8.80 -4.87
CA VAL A 109 25.52 -9.94 -4.44
C VAL A 109 25.75 -10.00 -2.92
N GLU A 110 25.51 -8.92 -2.20
CA GLU A 110 25.62 -8.86 -0.74
C GLU A 110 24.32 -9.23 -0.03
N ALA A 111 23.20 -9.32 -0.76
CA ALA A 111 21.93 -9.72 -0.20
C ALA A 111 22.02 -11.19 0.25
N SER A 112 21.71 -11.43 1.53
CA SER A 112 21.65 -12.80 2.08
C SER A 112 20.33 -13.49 1.68
N ASP A 113 20.29 -14.82 1.86
CA ASP A 113 19.05 -15.58 1.70
C ASP A 113 17.93 -15.05 2.59
N GLU A 114 18.24 -14.60 3.82
CA GLU A 114 17.29 -14.00 4.75
C GLU A 114 16.73 -12.66 4.20
N ASP A 115 17.58 -11.84 3.58
CA ASP A 115 17.15 -10.59 2.91
C ASP A 115 16.18 -10.90 1.77
N ILE A 116 16.51 -11.90 0.95
CA ILE A 116 15.70 -12.35 -0.18
C ILE A 116 14.36 -12.88 0.32
N ASP A 117 14.39 -13.82 1.24
CA ASP A 117 13.19 -14.46 1.79
C ASP A 117 12.27 -13.43 2.46
N ARG A 118 12.82 -12.51 3.25
CA ARG A 118 12.07 -11.45 3.90
C ARG A 118 11.37 -10.54 2.90
N LEU A 119 12.08 -10.07 1.88
CA LEU A 119 11.52 -9.21 0.84
C LEU A 119 10.43 -9.92 0.03
N LEU A 120 10.67 -11.17 -0.36
CA LEU A 120 9.67 -11.97 -1.09
C LEU A 120 8.45 -12.26 -0.20
N ALA A 121 8.65 -12.62 1.06
CA ALA A 121 7.56 -12.93 1.98
C ALA A 121 6.65 -11.72 2.21
N ILE A 122 7.22 -10.54 2.44
CA ILE A 122 6.43 -9.34 2.74
C ILE A 122 5.91 -8.68 1.46
N ASN A 123 6.80 -8.31 0.54
CA ASN A 123 6.45 -7.47 -0.61
C ASN A 123 5.73 -8.22 -1.73
N VAL A 124 5.88 -9.54 -1.81
CA VAL A 124 5.23 -10.36 -2.85
C VAL A 124 4.14 -11.25 -2.25
N LYS A 125 4.50 -12.20 -1.39
CA LYS A 125 3.52 -13.15 -0.83
C LYS A 125 2.43 -12.44 -0.02
N GLY A 126 2.78 -11.40 0.75
CA GLY A 126 1.81 -10.61 1.50
C GLY A 126 0.74 -9.99 0.59
N VAL A 127 1.15 -9.41 -0.54
CA VAL A 127 0.21 -8.87 -1.55
C VAL A 127 -0.62 -9.98 -2.19
N LEU A 128 0.00 -11.12 -2.52
CA LEU A 128 -0.73 -12.28 -3.07
C LEU A 128 -1.81 -12.77 -2.10
N TYR A 129 -1.49 -12.88 -0.82
CA TYR A 129 -2.45 -13.30 0.21
C TYR A 129 -3.61 -12.31 0.35
N GLY A 130 -3.31 -10.99 0.35
CA GLY A 130 -4.34 -9.96 0.37
C GLY A 130 -5.26 -10.02 -0.85
N CYS A 131 -4.69 -10.15 -2.06
CA CYS A 131 -5.48 -10.33 -3.28
C CYS A 131 -6.38 -11.56 -3.19
N GLN A 132 -5.82 -12.72 -2.80
CA GLN A 132 -6.58 -13.97 -2.71
C GLN A 132 -7.69 -13.90 -1.67
N ALA A 133 -7.42 -13.36 -0.47
CA ALA A 133 -8.42 -13.22 0.59
C ALA A 133 -9.58 -12.31 0.14
N ALA A 134 -9.25 -11.18 -0.51
CA ALA A 134 -10.26 -10.27 -1.02
C ALA A 134 -11.09 -10.88 -2.15
N ILE A 135 -10.46 -11.55 -3.13
CA ILE A 135 -11.16 -12.20 -4.24
C ILE A 135 -12.15 -13.26 -3.73
N VAL A 136 -11.72 -14.11 -2.80
CA VAL A 136 -12.59 -15.11 -2.17
C VAL A 136 -13.79 -14.45 -1.52
N GLN A 137 -13.57 -13.35 -0.77
CA GLN A 137 -14.65 -12.62 -0.10
C GLN A 137 -15.57 -11.92 -1.13
N PHE A 138 -15.03 -11.28 -2.16
CA PHE A 138 -15.82 -10.63 -3.22
C PHE A 138 -16.73 -11.62 -3.94
N ARG A 139 -16.19 -12.80 -4.27
CA ARG A 139 -16.99 -13.89 -4.88
C ARG A 139 -18.10 -14.39 -3.95
N LYS A 140 -17.80 -14.53 -2.65
CA LYS A 140 -18.79 -15.00 -1.66
C LYS A 140 -19.94 -14.04 -1.47
N GLN A 141 -19.67 -12.73 -1.46
CA GLN A 141 -20.70 -11.70 -1.23
C GLN A 141 -21.40 -11.21 -2.50
N GLY A 142 -20.78 -11.40 -3.68
CA GLY A 142 -21.24 -10.86 -4.95
C GLY A 142 -21.01 -9.36 -5.11
N GLY A 143 -21.23 -8.84 -6.33
CA GLY A 143 -21.19 -7.41 -6.64
C GLY A 143 -19.82 -6.83 -6.95
N GLY A 144 -18.76 -7.66 -6.99
CA GLY A 144 -17.40 -7.21 -7.30
C GLY A 144 -16.68 -6.60 -6.12
N GLY A 145 -15.61 -5.82 -6.39
CA GLY A 145 -14.79 -5.17 -5.39
C GLY A 145 -13.57 -4.46 -5.97
N VAL A 146 -12.77 -3.86 -5.11
CA VAL A 146 -11.57 -3.14 -5.54
C VAL A 146 -10.32 -3.61 -4.77
N ILE A 147 -9.29 -3.93 -5.52
CA ILE A 147 -7.95 -4.22 -5.02
C ILE A 147 -7.02 -3.08 -5.45
N VAL A 148 -6.42 -2.41 -4.49
CA VAL A 148 -5.33 -1.46 -4.73
C VAL A 148 -4.07 -2.04 -4.10
N ASN A 149 -2.93 -1.98 -4.79
CA ASN A 149 -1.65 -2.42 -4.23
C ASN A 149 -0.64 -1.28 -4.26
N THR A 150 0.23 -1.24 -3.28
CA THR A 150 1.44 -0.39 -3.31
C THR A 150 2.55 -1.13 -4.04
N ALA A 151 2.74 -0.81 -5.33
CA ALA A 151 3.93 -1.17 -6.07
C ALA A 151 5.06 -0.15 -5.80
N SER A 152 5.79 0.29 -6.80
CA SER A 152 6.79 1.37 -6.73
C SER A 152 7.24 1.70 -8.15
N VAL A 153 7.74 2.90 -8.36
CA VAL A 153 8.50 3.23 -9.58
C VAL A 153 9.72 2.33 -9.74
N ALA A 154 10.29 1.80 -8.64
CA ALA A 154 11.37 0.82 -8.67
C ALA A 154 11.01 -0.51 -9.38
N GLY A 155 9.72 -0.82 -9.48
CA GLY A 155 9.24 -1.97 -10.26
C GLY A 155 9.01 -1.65 -11.74
N MET A 156 9.17 -0.39 -12.15
CA MET A 156 8.86 0.08 -13.49
C MET A 156 10.11 0.51 -14.28
N PHE A 157 11.16 0.95 -13.59
CA PHE A 157 12.46 1.29 -14.18
C PHE A 157 13.60 1.06 -13.17
N GLY A 158 14.86 1.23 -13.60
CA GLY A 158 16.07 0.96 -12.81
C GLY A 158 16.27 1.93 -11.65
N TRP A 159 15.55 1.73 -10.54
CA TRP A 159 15.57 2.56 -9.34
C TRP A 159 15.50 1.69 -8.06
N GLY A 160 16.13 2.14 -6.97
CA GLY A 160 15.85 1.64 -5.62
C GLY A 160 16.37 0.24 -5.25
N GLY A 161 17.41 -0.25 -5.87
CA GLY A 161 18.02 -1.54 -5.58
C GLY A 161 17.37 -2.73 -6.30
N ALA A 162 18.19 -3.66 -6.79
CA ALA A 162 17.76 -4.72 -7.71
C ALA A 162 16.73 -5.66 -7.07
N LEU A 163 16.97 -6.12 -5.84
CA LEU A 163 16.10 -7.07 -5.17
C LEU A 163 14.72 -6.47 -4.85
N TYR A 164 14.70 -5.25 -4.31
CA TYR A 164 13.45 -4.53 -4.05
C TYR A 164 12.69 -4.26 -5.36
N GLY A 165 13.39 -3.78 -6.39
CA GLY A 165 12.83 -3.56 -7.73
C GLY A 165 12.20 -4.81 -8.30
N ALA A 166 12.84 -5.97 -8.15
CA ALA A 166 12.29 -7.26 -8.58
C ALA A 166 10.96 -7.58 -7.87
N THR A 167 10.89 -7.37 -6.54
CA THR A 167 9.62 -7.60 -5.79
C THR A 167 8.50 -6.66 -6.26
N LYS A 168 8.81 -5.39 -6.51
CA LYS A 168 7.82 -4.40 -6.97
C LYS A 168 7.44 -4.58 -8.44
N GLY A 169 8.36 -5.08 -9.27
CA GLY A 169 8.08 -5.51 -10.65
C GLY A 169 7.08 -6.67 -10.72
N ALA A 170 7.16 -7.61 -9.77
CA ALA A 170 6.16 -8.67 -9.64
C ALA A 170 4.74 -8.09 -9.41
N ILE A 171 4.60 -7.07 -8.54
CA ILE A 171 3.31 -6.42 -8.26
C ILE A 171 2.82 -5.60 -9.46
N VAL A 172 3.73 -4.90 -10.15
CA VAL A 172 3.42 -4.18 -11.40
C VAL A 172 2.76 -5.09 -12.43
N ASN A 173 3.28 -6.30 -12.61
CA ASN A 173 2.70 -7.24 -13.58
C ASN A 173 1.45 -7.96 -13.03
N LEU A 174 1.40 -8.25 -11.72
CA LEU A 174 0.27 -8.92 -11.07
C LEU A 174 -1.05 -8.17 -11.32
N ALA A 175 -1.07 -6.85 -11.14
CA ALA A 175 -2.30 -6.07 -11.35
C ALA A 175 -2.84 -6.19 -12.77
N ARG A 176 -1.96 -6.18 -13.78
CA ARG A 176 -2.36 -6.36 -15.19
C ARG A 176 -3.01 -7.72 -15.43
N ARG A 177 -2.45 -8.77 -14.83
CA ARG A 177 -2.97 -10.14 -15.00
C ARG A 177 -4.31 -10.33 -14.27
N LEU A 178 -4.37 -9.88 -13.01
CA LEU A 178 -5.61 -9.97 -12.23
C LEU A 178 -6.75 -9.11 -12.81
N ALA A 179 -6.44 -7.94 -13.38
CA ALA A 179 -7.45 -7.12 -14.04
C ALA A 179 -8.15 -7.84 -15.22
N VAL A 180 -7.37 -8.59 -16.01
CA VAL A 180 -7.92 -9.38 -17.11
C VAL A 180 -8.72 -10.58 -16.59
N GLU A 181 -8.20 -11.28 -15.59
CA GLU A 181 -8.84 -12.47 -15.01
C GLU A 181 -10.16 -12.13 -14.30
N LEU A 182 -10.17 -11.03 -13.53
CA LEU A 182 -11.26 -10.68 -12.62
C LEU A 182 -12.25 -9.64 -13.16
N GLY A 183 -11.94 -9.04 -14.31
CA GLY A 183 -12.83 -8.07 -14.97
C GLY A 183 -14.26 -8.58 -15.18
N PRO A 184 -14.47 -9.84 -15.65
CA PRO A 184 -15.81 -10.42 -15.78
C PRO A 184 -16.60 -10.50 -14.47
N GLU A 185 -15.91 -10.47 -13.32
CA GLU A 185 -16.50 -10.51 -11.98
C GLU A 185 -16.71 -9.10 -11.38
N ASN A 186 -16.48 -8.04 -12.18
CA ASN A 186 -16.53 -6.64 -11.74
C ASN A 186 -15.56 -6.35 -10.56
N ILE A 187 -14.38 -6.98 -10.55
CA ILE A 187 -13.30 -6.72 -9.60
C ILE A 187 -12.21 -5.93 -10.31
N ARG A 188 -11.94 -4.71 -9.80
CA ARG A 188 -10.88 -3.85 -10.32
C ARG A 188 -9.59 -4.06 -9.54
N VAL A 189 -8.47 -4.08 -10.24
CA VAL A 189 -7.14 -4.25 -9.63
C VAL A 189 -6.19 -3.21 -10.20
N ASN A 190 -5.66 -2.32 -9.35
CA ASN A 190 -4.76 -1.25 -9.76
C ASN A 190 -3.60 -1.09 -8.76
N ASN A 191 -2.53 -0.47 -9.20
CA ASN A 191 -1.37 -0.17 -8.36
C ASN A 191 -1.13 1.33 -8.23
N VAL A 192 -0.77 1.75 -7.03
CA VAL A 192 -0.09 3.02 -6.77
C VAL A 192 1.41 2.75 -6.76
N CYS A 193 2.18 3.57 -7.46
CA CYS A 193 3.63 3.42 -7.64
C CYS A 193 4.35 4.66 -7.09
N PRO A 194 4.59 4.77 -5.78
CA PRO A 194 5.29 5.91 -5.21
C PRO A 194 6.74 5.99 -5.68
N GLY A 195 7.23 7.23 -5.81
CA GLY A 195 8.63 7.56 -5.91
C GLY A 195 9.30 7.73 -4.55
N SER A 196 10.27 8.64 -4.45
CA SER A 196 11.05 8.87 -3.25
C SER A 196 10.27 9.65 -2.21
N MET A 197 10.13 9.07 -1.02
CA MET A 197 9.43 9.64 0.14
C MET A 197 10.25 9.46 1.41
N VAL A 198 10.07 10.34 2.38
CA VAL A 198 10.56 10.15 3.75
C VAL A 198 9.44 9.51 4.58
N THR A 199 9.64 8.26 4.96
CA THR A 199 8.71 7.50 5.80
C THR A 199 9.51 6.54 6.67
N ASN A 200 8.84 5.88 7.60
CA ASN A 200 9.42 4.78 8.38
C ASN A 200 9.78 3.54 7.53
N PHE A 201 9.53 3.58 6.25
CA PHE A 201 9.78 2.51 5.26
C PHE A 201 11.17 2.62 4.67
N GLY A 202 12.08 3.25 4.86
CA GLY A 202 13.34 3.29 4.09
C GLY A 202 14.50 3.90 4.87
N ILE A 203 15.26 4.73 4.19
CA ILE A 203 16.49 5.34 4.70
C ILE A 203 16.28 6.11 6.02
N GLY A 204 15.06 6.57 6.27
CA GLY A 204 14.73 7.31 7.50
C GLY A 204 14.49 6.44 8.73
N GLY A 205 14.15 5.15 8.59
CA GLY A 205 13.84 4.29 9.75
C GLY A 205 12.94 4.95 10.80
N LEU A 206 12.76 4.29 11.95
CA LEU A 206 12.04 4.85 13.08
C LEU A 206 12.84 5.99 13.75
N GLY A 207 12.32 7.22 13.64
CA GLY A 207 12.88 8.37 14.36
C GLY A 207 14.23 8.88 13.84
N VAL A 208 14.65 8.47 12.64
CA VAL A 208 15.84 9.02 12.01
C VAL A 208 15.48 10.29 11.27
N GLU A 209 15.94 11.43 11.76
CA GLU A 209 15.88 12.69 11.01
C GLU A 209 16.97 12.69 9.94
N LEU A 210 16.56 12.86 8.68
CA LEU A 210 17.50 13.00 7.59
C LEU A 210 18.11 14.42 7.59
N PRO A 211 19.43 14.56 7.36
CA PRO A 211 20.04 15.87 7.17
C PRO A 211 19.37 16.64 6.03
N GLN A 212 19.24 17.96 6.15
CA GLN A 212 18.61 18.81 5.13
C GLN A 212 19.21 18.60 3.73
N ALA A 213 20.52 18.43 3.63
CA ALA A 213 21.19 18.16 2.36
C ALA A 213 20.72 16.85 1.69
N ALA A 214 20.36 15.81 2.47
CA ALA A 214 19.81 14.58 1.94
C ALA A 214 18.37 14.80 1.43
N LEU A 215 17.57 15.56 2.18
CA LEU A 215 16.21 15.94 1.78
C LEU A 215 16.23 16.77 0.49
N ASP A 216 17.12 17.75 0.38
CA ASP A 216 17.31 18.57 -0.81
C ASP A 216 17.77 17.72 -2.01
N GLY A 217 18.65 16.74 -1.76
CA GLY A 217 19.08 15.77 -2.76
C GLY A 217 17.90 14.93 -3.29
N MET A 218 17.06 14.42 -2.39
CA MET A 218 15.86 13.65 -2.74
C MET A 218 14.84 14.51 -3.53
N ALA A 219 14.64 15.74 -3.13
CA ALA A 219 13.76 16.69 -3.82
C ALA A 219 14.23 16.96 -5.26
N LYS A 220 15.53 17.17 -5.45
CA LYS A 220 16.14 17.43 -6.78
C LYS A 220 16.03 16.25 -7.75
N LEU A 221 15.87 15.02 -7.26
CA LEU A 221 15.65 13.85 -8.11
C LEU A 221 14.26 13.87 -8.77
N GLN A 222 13.34 14.66 -8.23
CA GLN A 222 11.97 14.77 -8.73
C GLN A 222 11.82 16.06 -9.54
N PRO A 223 11.35 16.03 -10.80
CA PRO A 223 11.13 17.21 -11.61
C PRO A 223 10.28 18.31 -10.95
N LEU A 224 9.31 17.94 -10.10
CA LEU A 224 8.54 18.91 -9.32
C LEU A 224 9.33 19.60 -8.19
N GLY A 225 10.58 19.19 -7.93
CA GLY A 225 11.50 19.85 -7.01
C GLY A 225 11.13 19.71 -5.52
N ARG A 226 10.29 18.75 -5.16
CA ARG A 226 9.88 18.51 -3.76
C ARG A 226 9.74 17.03 -3.45
N ILE A 227 9.83 16.70 -2.17
CA ILE A 227 9.62 15.33 -1.67
C ILE A 227 8.12 15.03 -1.69
N ILE A 228 7.77 13.78 -2.02
CA ILE A 228 6.40 13.27 -1.97
C ILE A 228 6.02 13.05 -0.51
N GLU A 229 4.85 13.54 -0.13
CA GLU A 229 4.27 13.26 1.17
C GLU A 229 3.44 11.96 1.13
N PRO A 230 3.42 11.16 2.22
CA PRO A 230 2.67 9.90 2.27
C PRO A 230 1.17 10.04 1.95
N ARG A 231 0.59 11.22 2.17
CA ARG A 231 -0.81 11.51 1.83
C ARG A 231 -1.05 11.54 0.32
N GLU A 232 -0.06 11.88 -0.50
CA GLU A 232 -0.25 12.01 -1.96
C GLU A 232 -0.49 10.64 -2.64
N PRO A 233 0.30 9.58 -2.41
CA PRO A 233 -0.05 8.24 -2.91
C PRO A 233 -1.32 7.69 -2.24
N ALA A 234 -1.66 8.07 -1.00
CA ALA A 234 -2.92 7.71 -0.37
C ALA A 234 -4.14 8.34 -1.08
N GLN A 235 -4.01 9.57 -1.59
CA GLN A 235 -5.05 10.22 -2.42
C GLN A 235 -5.28 9.49 -3.74
N VAL A 236 -4.21 8.99 -4.37
CA VAL A 236 -4.33 8.17 -5.57
C VAL A 236 -4.99 6.84 -5.24
N ALA A 237 -4.65 6.21 -4.11
CA ALA A 237 -5.31 4.98 -3.66
C ALA A 237 -6.82 5.21 -3.40
N LEU A 238 -7.20 6.33 -2.78
CA LEU A 238 -8.59 6.73 -2.60
C LEU A 238 -9.33 6.88 -3.95
N PHE A 239 -8.74 7.58 -4.90
CA PHE A 239 -9.31 7.73 -6.25
C PHE A 239 -9.53 6.37 -6.90
N LEU A 240 -8.53 5.51 -6.90
CA LEU A 240 -8.61 4.17 -7.49
C LEU A 240 -9.63 3.27 -6.77
N ALA A 241 -9.82 3.45 -5.47
CA ALA A 241 -10.81 2.73 -4.68
C ALA A 241 -12.25 3.22 -4.93
N SER A 242 -12.42 4.46 -5.36
CA SER A 242 -13.72 5.12 -5.52
C SER A 242 -14.41 4.81 -6.85
N ASP A 243 -15.67 5.20 -6.94
CA ASP A 243 -16.47 5.10 -8.16
C ASP A 243 -16.02 6.08 -9.26
N LEU A 244 -15.13 7.05 -8.97
CA LEU A 244 -14.49 7.87 -9.99
C LEU A 244 -13.57 7.05 -10.91
N ALA A 245 -13.17 5.85 -10.49
CA ALA A 245 -12.30 4.94 -11.24
C ALA A 245 -13.03 3.70 -11.78
N LEU A 246 -14.34 3.73 -11.98
CA LEU A 246 -15.15 2.56 -12.37
C LEU A 246 -14.64 1.84 -13.63
N ASN A 247 -14.08 2.56 -14.58
CA ASN A 247 -13.55 1.96 -15.81
C ASN A 247 -12.00 1.94 -15.85
N ILE A 248 -11.38 1.97 -14.66
CA ILE A 248 -9.91 1.93 -14.51
C ILE A 248 -9.53 0.63 -13.81
N THR A 249 -8.84 -0.26 -14.54
CA THR A 249 -8.31 -1.51 -14.00
C THR A 249 -7.03 -1.92 -14.75
N GLY A 250 -6.10 -2.58 -14.08
CA GLY A 250 -4.84 -3.07 -14.64
C GLY A 250 -3.75 -2.01 -14.78
N ILE A 251 -3.91 -0.81 -14.23
CA ILE A 251 -2.94 0.28 -14.38
C ILE A 251 -1.97 0.37 -13.19
N ASN A 252 -0.82 0.98 -13.49
CA ASN A 252 0.22 1.34 -12.53
C ASN A 252 0.33 2.85 -12.55
N VAL A 253 -0.04 3.52 -11.46
CA VAL A 253 -0.08 4.99 -11.38
C VAL A 253 1.16 5.50 -10.64
N PRO A 254 2.14 6.11 -11.34
CA PRO A 254 3.26 6.76 -10.67
C PRO A 254 2.81 7.95 -9.85
N VAL A 255 3.33 8.04 -8.62
CA VAL A 255 3.24 9.22 -7.76
C VAL A 255 4.66 9.57 -7.37
N ASP A 256 5.37 10.21 -8.29
CA ASP A 256 6.83 10.27 -8.30
C ASP A 256 7.40 11.68 -8.62
N GLY A 257 6.55 12.68 -8.66
CA GLY A 257 6.96 14.05 -8.99
C GLY A 257 7.54 14.20 -10.40
N GLY A 258 7.26 13.26 -11.32
CA GLY A 258 7.69 13.28 -12.72
C GLY A 258 9.00 12.53 -13.00
N VAL A 259 9.54 11.78 -12.04
CA VAL A 259 10.81 11.03 -12.21
C VAL A 259 10.74 10.10 -13.42
N MET A 260 9.66 9.37 -13.60
CA MET A 260 9.51 8.44 -14.74
C MET A 260 9.31 9.13 -16.09
N ALA A 261 8.82 10.37 -16.13
CA ALA A 261 8.59 11.07 -17.38
C ALA A 261 9.89 11.44 -18.11
N GLY A 262 11.01 11.48 -17.40
CA GLY A 262 12.34 11.77 -17.95
C GLY A 262 13.22 10.52 -18.17
N LYS A 263 12.66 9.31 -18.15
CA LYS A 263 13.40 8.04 -18.26
C LYS A 263 12.94 7.23 -19.46
#